data_92878773fc9d4bb6eb11d983d428d540
#
_entry.id   92878773fc9d4bb6eb11d983d428d540
#
_cell.length_a   1.000
_cell.length_b   1.000
_cell.length_c   1.000
_cell.angle_alpha   90.00
_cell.angle_beta   90.00
_cell.angle_gamma   90.00
#
_symmetry.space_group_name_H-M   'P 1'
#
loop_
_entity.id
_entity.type
_entity.pdbx_description
1 polymer ?
#
loop_
_entity_poly.entity_id
_entity_poly.type
_entity_poly.pdbx_seq_one_letter_code
_entity_poly.pdbx_strand_id
1 'polypeptide(L)'
;MKNNKEYNYNDPLTIASVFETASKVKFEKLIAEEKRKTEEEEKRIQEEKEKLEKEQLIKEEEEKKKKKNKDYFFKNILFFTNDRDPKTNKTLKNLQQAVEGKDVEIFPFIAEEVDYKATDDKIEWHDNENKYKVDEQSNVDTIVITRLGAQDSEECIELIKELQDWGFFVLNPIQAAQKASNKYTSSVLLERYEIPQPKFALISKNDIEKGEESLQKKLKEIYPDVGEDEEKDKKREYVVKILDGHGGTGVTMQTGKTILSMLQMVFAVDEERELLLQKKEEADGGDIRVHVLTMRTHQKILAQMKRKKLGGDFRSNVSLGATAEAVELTPEQEEIALKVAKISGMPWCAVDIMPLVKGSNPEIGDNVVLEYNASPGTDGISSVMKTNFMKVLLDEINDINELVLAPKAIGYLENVIFTLTDNEKDTVEFEAKFDTGNGAKASTIGCESINDLGDSIEATIEGKKYTFKKEGESKAIVGQVTEPRTTVLIPCIQVGSRKLLDVEFALVDNRNKKQKVLINRDIMSRLAYQINPAKKHILEDDLAYSFKEEAEKKKQEEE
;
A
#
# COMPACT_ATOMS: atom_id res chain seq x y z
N MET A 1 86.98 17.17 20.59
CA MET A 1 87.03 17.11 22.05
C MET A 1 85.84 16.32 22.56
N LYS A 2 86.09 15.09 23.03
CA LYS A 2 85.01 14.24 23.63
C LYS A 2 84.91 14.62 25.10
N ASN A 3 83.84 15.23 25.52
CA ASN A 3 83.57 15.42 26.94
C ASN A 3 83.02 14.08 27.50
N ASN A 4 83.94 13.29 28.09
CA ASN A 4 83.56 12.22 29.00
C ASN A 4 83.10 12.88 30.31
N LYS A 5 81.77 12.94 30.55
CA LYS A 5 81.26 13.15 31.90
C LYS A 5 81.44 11.82 32.65
N GLU A 6 82.45 11.74 33.55
CA GLU A 6 82.51 10.67 34.53
C GLU A 6 81.32 10.81 35.49
N TYR A 7 80.44 9.84 35.48
CA TYR A 7 79.33 9.76 36.44
C TYR A 7 79.87 9.13 37.73
N ASN A 8 79.80 9.90 38.82
CA ASN A 8 80.15 9.39 40.14
C ASN A 8 79.02 8.50 40.68
N TYR A 9 79.15 7.20 40.53
CA TYR A 9 78.18 6.19 40.93
C TYR A 9 77.97 6.03 42.45
N ASN A 10 78.71 6.81 43.27
CA ASN A 10 78.57 6.83 44.73
C ASN A 10 77.78 8.03 45.26
N ASP A 11 77.26 8.89 44.34
CA ASP A 11 76.43 10.02 44.72
C ASP A 11 74.92 9.62 44.62
N PRO A 12 74.16 9.67 45.72
CA PRO A 12 72.75 9.29 45.75
C PRO A 12 71.88 10.07 44.74
N LEU A 13 72.24 11.32 44.41
CA LEU A 13 71.48 12.14 43.43
C LEU A 13 71.76 11.67 42.00
N THR A 14 72.99 11.20 41.71
CA THR A 14 73.31 10.63 40.40
C THR A 14 72.62 9.29 40.20
N ILE A 15 72.54 8.44 41.22
CA ILE A 15 71.82 7.18 41.17
C ILE A 15 70.30 7.42 41.02
N ALA A 16 69.72 8.36 41.74
CA ALA A 16 68.33 8.70 41.64
C ALA A 16 67.94 9.19 40.23
N SER A 17 68.76 10.06 39.62
CA SER A 17 68.55 10.57 38.26
C SER A 17 68.64 9.50 37.17
N VAL A 18 69.53 8.52 37.33
CA VAL A 18 69.64 7.38 36.40
C VAL A 18 68.41 6.43 36.54
N PHE A 19 67.95 6.17 37.76
CA PHE A 19 66.76 5.36 38.00
C PHE A 19 65.51 6.05 37.49
N GLU A 20 65.38 7.35 37.66
CA GLU A 20 64.25 8.13 37.16
C GLU A 20 64.21 8.13 35.64
N THR A 21 65.39 8.31 34.98
CA THR A 21 65.48 8.24 33.50
C THR A 21 65.19 6.84 32.97
N ALA A 22 65.71 5.80 33.63
CA ALA A 22 65.45 4.40 33.25
C ALA A 22 63.94 4.02 33.43
N SER A 23 63.35 4.48 34.51
CA SER A 23 61.89 4.29 34.76
C SER A 23 61.02 4.99 33.72
N LYS A 24 61.39 6.22 33.35
CA LYS A 24 60.71 6.99 32.31
C LYS A 24 60.80 6.34 30.95
N VAL A 25 61.94 5.87 30.52
CA VAL A 25 62.12 5.14 29.25
C VAL A 25 61.39 3.81 29.24
N LYS A 26 61.33 3.10 30.38
CA LYS A 26 60.51 1.86 30.47
C LYS A 26 59.05 2.13 30.39
N PHE A 27 58.55 3.22 31.00
CA PHE A 27 57.14 3.64 30.94
C PHE A 27 56.75 4.11 29.54
N GLU A 28 57.60 4.88 28.86
CA GLU A 28 57.37 5.30 27.46
C GLU A 28 57.30 4.11 26.49
N LYS A 29 58.14 3.07 26.70
CA LYS A 29 58.10 1.82 25.92
C LYS A 29 56.81 1.03 26.16
N LEU A 30 56.30 0.98 27.40
CA LEU A 30 55.03 0.33 27.74
C LEU A 30 53.84 1.04 27.08
N ILE A 31 53.82 2.38 27.14
CA ILE A 31 52.77 3.17 26.46
C ILE A 31 52.81 2.96 24.94
N ALA A 32 54.01 2.93 24.35
CA ALA A 32 54.16 2.71 22.91
C ALA A 32 53.71 1.30 22.50
N GLU A 33 53.96 0.30 23.33
CA GLU A 33 53.50 -1.08 23.09
C GLU A 33 52.00 -1.24 23.26
N GLU A 34 51.39 -0.59 24.25
CA GLU A 34 49.91 -0.56 24.40
C GLU A 34 49.24 0.15 23.23
N LYS A 35 49.76 1.32 22.82
CA LYS A 35 49.21 2.02 21.64
C LYS A 35 49.26 1.15 20.38
N ARG A 36 50.36 0.44 20.16
CA ARG A 36 50.49 -0.46 19.00
C ARG A 36 49.48 -1.62 19.06
N LYS A 37 49.25 -2.19 20.26
CA LYS A 37 48.24 -3.25 20.44
C LYS A 37 46.81 -2.73 20.18
N THR A 38 46.52 -1.50 20.63
CA THR A 38 45.20 -0.86 20.38
C THR A 38 45.00 -0.58 18.90
N GLU A 39 46.02 -0.05 18.21
CA GLU A 39 45.96 0.20 16.76
C GLU A 39 45.83 -1.11 15.94
N GLU A 40 46.50 -2.19 16.35
CA GLU A 40 46.39 -3.51 15.74
C GLU A 40 44.97 -4.12 15.96
N GLU A 41 44.37 -3.92 17.15
CA GLU A 41 43.03 -4.38 17.47
C GLU A 41 41.96 -3.58 16.71
N GLU A 42 42.10 -2.25 16.66
CA GLU A 42 41.20 -1.39 15.86
C GLU A 42 41.24 -1.76 14.37
N LYS A 43 42.43 -2.06 13.85
CA LYS A 43 42.57 -2.50 12.46
C LYS A 43 41.89 -3.85 12.20
N ARG A 44 41.99 -4.80 13.14
CA ARG A 44 41.30 -6.10 13.05
C ARG A 44 39.78 -5.93 13.08
N ILE A 45 39.26 -5.09 13.98
CA ILE A 45 37.83 -4.79 14.07
C ILE A 45 37.34 -4.15 12.77
N GLN A 46 38.12 -3.25 12.19
CA GLN A 46 37.76 -2.62 10.91
C GLN A 46 37.74 -3.64 9.75
N GLU A 47 38.74 -4.50 9.66
CA GLU A 47 38.81 -5.57 8.64
C GLU A 47 37.65 -6.58 8.79
N GLU A 48 37.28 -6.88 10.03
CA GLU A 48 36.14 -7.78 10.32
C GLU A 48 34.80 -7.14 9.94
N LYS A 49 34.61 -5.84 10.21
CA LYS A 49 33.44 -5.08 9.77
C LYS A 49 33.32 -5.04 8.23
N GLU A 50 34.39 -4.72 7.54
CA GLU A 50 34.39 -4.70 6.06
C GLU A 50 34.11 -6.08 5.45
N LYS A 51 34.57 -7.15 6.12
CA LYS A 51 34.25 -8.52 5.70
C LYS A 51 32.77 -8.84 5.90
N LEU A 52 32.20 -8.45 7.04
CA LEU A 52 30.77 -8.65 7.35
C LEU A 52 29.87 -7.88 6.37
N GLU A 53 30.23 -6.64 6.07
CA GLU A 53 29.49 -5.83 5.07
C GLU A 53 29.54 -6.46 3.67
N LYS A 54 30.70 -6.98 3.25
CA LYS A 54 30.82 -7.70 1.98
C LYS A 54 30.00 -8.99 1.95
N GLU A 55 29.99 -9.75 3.03
CA GLU A 55 29.16 -10.97 3.14
C GLU A 55 27.67 -10.64 3.12
N GLN A 56 27.26 -9.53 3.74
CA GLN A 56 25.87 -9.06 3.68
C GLN A 56 25.48 -8.64 2.25
N LEU A 57 26.33 -7.86 1.57
CA LEU A 57 26.12 -7.46 0.18
C LEU A 57 26.01 -8.66 -0.77
N ILE A 58 26.85 -9.69 -0.59
CA ILE A 58 26.80 -10.92 -1.40
C ILE A 58 25.48 -11.67 -1.15
N LYS A 59 25.04 -11.79 0.10
CA LYS A 59 23.76 -12.42 0.45
C LYS A 59 22.58 -11.66 -0.15
N GLU A 60 22.60 -10.32 -0.04
CA GLU A 60 21.57 -9.50 -0.68
C GLU A 60 21.54 -9.63 -2.20
N GLU A 61 22.70 -9.71 -2.84
CA GLU A 61 22.78 -9.96 -4.29
C GLU A 61 22.30 -11.36 -4.69
N GLU A 62 22.60 -12.38 -3.89
CA GLU A 62 22.11 -13.74 -4.11
C GLU A 62 20.59 -13.84 -3.88
N GLU A 63 20.05 -13.17 -2.85
CA GLU A 63 18.62 -13.06 -2.63
C GLU A 63 17.93 -12.30 -3.76
N LYS A 64 18.51 -11.18 -4.22
CA LYS A 64 18.02 -10.44 -5.39
C LYS A 64 18.03 -11.27 -6.67
N LYS A 65 19.06 -12.14 -6.86
CA LYS A 65 19.11 -13.07 -8.01
C LYS A 65 18.09 -14.20 -7.90
N LYS A 66 17.86 -14.75 -6.70
CA LYS A 66 16.79 -15.74 -6.45
C LYS A 66 15.40 -15.14 -6.66
N LYS A 67 15.17 -13.89 -6.23
CA LYS A 67 13.92 -13.15 -6.45
C LYS A 67 13.66 -12.85 -7.92
N LYS A 68 14.70 -12.57 -8.72
CA LYS A 68 14.58 -12.25 -10.17
C LYS A 68 13.98 -13.38 -11.02
N ASN A 69 14.07 -14.64 -10.57
CA ASN A 69 13.58 -15.82 -11.31
C ASN A 69 12.32 -16.44 -10.71
N LYS A 70 11.71 -15.83 -9.70
CA LYS A 70 10.48 -16.35 -9.10
C LYS A 70 9.30 -15.99 -10.02
N ASP A 71 8.49 -16.98 -10.36
CA ASP A 71 7.22 -16.75 -11.04
C ASP A 71 6.29 -15.96 -10.12
N TYR A 72 5.41 -15.17 -10.72
CA TYR A 72 4.41 -14.46 -9.94
C TYR A 72 3.37 -15.46 -9.38
N PHE A 73 2.82 -15.17 -8.20
CA PHE A 73 1.73 -15.98 -7.63
C PHE A 73 0.43 -15.81 -8.44
N PHE A 74 0.27 -14.68 -9.13
CA PHE A 74 -0.86 -14.42 -10.04
C PHE A 74 -0.51 -14.81 -11.49
N LYS A 75 -1.53 -15.28 -12.19
CA LYS A 75 -1.44 -15.73 -13.59
C LYS A 75 -2.15 -14.80 -14.55
N ASN A 76 -3.12 -14.02 -14.03
CA ASN A 76 -3.97 -13.17 -14.84
C ASN A 76 -3.94 -11.73 -14.31
N ILE A 77 -3.92 -10.77 -15.24
CA ILE A 77 -4.10 -9.35 -14.97
C ILE A 77 -5.28 -8.85 -15.80
N LEU A 78 -6.38 -8.51 -15.12
CA LEU A 78 -7.51 -7.83 -15.73
C LEU A 78 -7.23 -6.33 -15.73
N PHE A 79 -7.10 -5.74 -16.89
CA PHE A 79 -6.68 -4.34 -17.03
C PHE A 79 -7.80 -3.50 -17.64
N PHE A 80 -8.52 -2.73 -16.82
CA PHE A 80 -9.59 -1.85 -17.27
C PHE A 80 -9.05 -0.45 -17.58
N THR A 81 -9.32 0.04 -18.79
CA THR A 81 -8.72 1.27 -19.34
C THR A 81 -9.64 1.90 -20.39
N ASN A 82 -9.38 3.15 -20.75
CA ASN A 82 -10.07 3.85 -21.85
C ASN A 82 -9.30 3.77 -23.19
N ASP A 83 -8.12 3.17 -23.19
CA ASP A 83 -7.29 3.01 -24.37
C ASP A 83 -6.47 1.73 -24.27
N ARG A 84 -6.67 0.79 -25.21
CA ARG A 84 -5.93 -0.48 -25.25
C ARG A 84 -4.75 -0.51 -26.25
N ASP A 85 -4.49 0.59 -26.98
CA ASP A 85 -3.31 0.64 -27.87
C ASP A 85 -2.03 0.92 -27.04
N PRO A 86 -1.06 -0.02 -26.97
CA PRO A 86 0.19 0.20 -26.24
C PRO A 86 1.06 1.34 -26.80
N LYS A 87 0.77 1.84 -28.00
CA LYS A 87 1.49 3.00 -28.56
C LYS A 87 1.08 4.30 -27.89
N THR A 88 -0.19 4.41 -27.53
CA THR A 88 -0.78 5.57 -26.83
C THR A 88 -0.87 5.34 -25.33
N ASN A 89 -1.29 4.15 -24.89
CA ASN A 89 -1.35 3.76 -23.48
C ASN A 89 0.02 3.29 -22.96
N LYS A 90 0.80 4.22 -22.44
CA LYS A 90 2.14 3.92 -21.89
C LYS A 90 2.11 2.99 -20.68
N THR A 91 1.04 3.03 -19.89
CA THR A 91 0.90 2.12 -18.73
C THR A 91 0.69 0.69 -19.19
N LEU A 92 -0.16 0.44 -20.19
CA LEU A 92 -0.35 -0.88 -20.75
C LEU A 92 0.95 -1.41 -21.38
N LYS A 93 1.67 -0.57 -22.13
CA LYS A 93 2.98 -0.93 -22.67
C LYS A 93 3.96 -1.34 -21.56
N ASN A 94 4.06 -0.54 -20.52
CA ASN A 94 4.96 -0.82 -19.39
C ASN A 94 4.53 -2.11 -18.66
N LEU A 95 3.22 -2.36 -18.54
CA LEU A 95 2.67 -3.57 -17.94
C LEU A 95 3.04 -4.82 -18.75
N GLN A 96 2.84 -4.80 -20.08
CA GLN A 96 3.23 -5.89 -20.97
C GLN A 96 4.72 -6.21 -20.89
N GLN A 97 5.57 -5.18 -20.87
CA GLN A 97 7.02 -5.35 -20.69
C GLN A 97 7.40 -5.88 -19.29
N ALA A 98 6.62 -5.56 -18.26
CA ALA A 98 6.88 -6.02 -16.89
C ALA A 98 6.69 -7.53 -16.73
N VAL A 99 5.76 -8.12 -17.47
CA VAL A 99 5.45 -9.57 -17.43
C VAL A 99 6.10 -10.36 -18.56
N GLU A 100 6.90 -9.74 -19.41
CA GLU A 100 7.59 -10.42 -20.51
C GLU A 100 8.46 -11.58 -19.98
N GLY A 101 8.24 -12.78 -20.52
CA GLY A 101 8.92 -14.01 -20.09
C GLY A 101 8.42 -14.59 -18.75
N LYS A 102 7.30 -14.10 -18.23
CA LYS A 102 6.57 -14.65 -17.07
C LYS A 102 5.33 -15.42 -17.56
N ASP A 103 4.87 -16.38 -16.75
CA ASP A 103 3.61 -17.09 -16.96
C ASP A 103 2.43 -16.24 -16.44
N VAL A 104 2.21 -15.09 -17.12
CA VAL A 104 1.14 -14.12 -16.76
C VAL A 104 0.50 -13.60 -18.04
N GLU A 105 -0.80 -13.65 -18.11
CA GLU A 105 -1.60 -13.11 -19.20
C GLU A 105 -2.27 -11.78 -18.82
N ILE A 106 -2.32 -10.83 -19.75
CA ILE A 106 -2.97 -9.52 -19.56
C ILE A 106 -4.19 -9.44 -20.44
N PHE A 107 -5.34 -9.13 -19.84
CA PHE A 107 -6.62 -8.95 -20.52
C PHE A 107 -7.03 -7.47 -20.43
N PRO A 108 -6.76 -6.65 -21.47
CA PRO A 108 -7.16 -5.25 -21.50
C PRO A 108 -8.62 -5.10 -21.94
N PHE A 109 -9.44 -4.43 -21.15
CA PHE A 109 -10.84 -4.12 -21.43
C PHE A 109 -11.05 -2.61 -21.55
N ILE A 110 -11.85 -2.19 -22.53
CA ILE A 110 -12.27 -0.79 -22.68
C ILE A 110 -13.46 -0.55 -21.75
N ALA A 111 -13.26 0.28 -20.73
CA ALA A 111 -14.23 0.51 -19.68
C ALA A 111 -15.61 0.99 -20.18
N GLU A 112 -15.63 1.86 -21.19
CA GLU A 112 -16.87 2.38 -21.80
C GLU A 112 -17.64 1.34 -22.65
N GLU A 113 -17.00 0.21 -22.98
CA GLU A 113 -17.57 -0.84 -23.83
C GLU A 113 -17.96 -2.09 -23.02
N VAL A 114 -17.74 -2.08 -21.72
CA VAL A 114 -18.00 -3.24 -20.85
C VAL A 114 -19.51 -3.47 -20.70
N ASP A 115 -19.93 -4.70 -20.96
CA ASP A 115 -21.22 -5.26 -20.59
C ASP A 115 -20.98 -6.54 -19.78
N TYR A 116 -21.67 -6.73 -18.66
CA TYR A 116 -21.44 -7.85 -17.76
C TYR A 116 -22.72 -8.50 -17.27
N LYS A 117 -22.58 -9.75 -16.83
CA LYS A 117 -23.61 -10.52 -16.13
C LYS A 117 -22.98 -11.23 -14.95
N ALA A 118 -23.57 -11.04 -13.77
CA ALA A 118 -23.20 -11.75 -12.56
C ALA A 118 -24.32 -12.75 -12.20
N THR A 119 -23.90 -13.94 -11.78
CA THR A 119 -24.74 -14.96 -11.14
C THR A 119 -24.06 -15.38 -9.85
N ASP A 120 -24.67 -16.25 -9.06
CA ASP A 120 -24.10 -16.68 -7.78
C ASP A 120 -22.77 -17.43 -7.92
N ASP A 121 -22.53 -18.09 -9.08
CA ASP A 121 -21.37 -18.95 -9.33
C ASP A 121 -20.34 -18.37 -10.30
N LYS A 122 -20.66 -17.29 -11.02
CA LYS A 122 -19.78 -16.69 -12.02
C LYS A 122 -20.09 -15.25 -12.36
N ILE A 123 -19.07 -14.52 -12.76
CA ILE A 123 -19.20 -13.22 -13.41
C ILE A 123 -18.64 -13.35 -14.83
N GLU A 124 -19.43 -12.97 -15.82
CA GLU A 124 -19.02 -12.94 -17.22
C GLU A 124 -19.13 -11.51 -17.74
N TRP A 125 -18.14 -11.06 -18.48
CA TRP A 125 -18.20 -9.75 -19.14
C TRP A 125 -17.48 -9.78 -20.48
N HIS A 126 -17.78 -8.81 -21.29
CA HIS A 126 -17.11 -8.59 -22.56
C HIS A 126 -17.05 -7.09 -22.88
N ASP A 127 -16.13 -6.74 -23.74
CA ASP A 127 -16.16 -5.54 -24.55
C ASP A 127 -16.21 -5.93 -26.04
N ASN A 128 -16.01 -4.99 -26.96
CA ASN A 128 -16.10 -5.27 -28.40
C ASN A 128 -15.07 -6.28 -28.92
N GLU A 129 -13.98 -6.54 -28.19
CA GLU A 129 -12.91 -7.42 -28.65
C GLU A 129 -12.63 -8.61 -27.75
N ASN A 130 -12.86 -8.46 -26.44
CA ASN A 130 -12.51 -9.46 -25.44
C ASN A 130 -13.74 -9.96 -24.70
N LYS A 131 -13.71 -11.23 -24.34
CA LYS A 131 -14.68 -11.86 -23.44
C LYS A 131 -13.93 -12.57 -22.33
N TYR A 132 -14.39 -12.40 -21.10
CA TYR A 132 -13.79 -13.03 -19.94
C TYR A 132 -14.85 -13.59 -19.00
N LYS A 133 -14.45 -14.57 -18.22
CA LYS A 133 -15.30 -15.20 -17.21
C LYS A 133 -14.44 -15.50 -15.99
N VAL A 134 -14.97 -15.23 -14.82
CA VAL A 134 -14.40 -15.64 -13.54
C VAL A 134 -15.42 -16.46 -12.76
N ASP A 135 -14.88 -17.34 -11.94
CA ASP A 135 -15.60 -18.11 -10.92
C ASP A 135 -14.98 -17.87 -9.55
N GLU A 136 -15.49 -18.53 -8.51
CA GLU A 136 -15.03 -18.38 -7.14
C GLU A 136 -13.54 -18.71 -6.92
N GLN A 137 -12.89 -19.43 -7.83
CA GLN A 137 -11.48 -19.82 -7.72
C GLN A 137 -10.54 -18.81 -8.38
N SER A 138 -11.05 -18.02 -9.30
CA SER A 138 -10.26 -17.09 -10.11
C SER A 138 -9.64 -15.93 -9.29
N ASN A 139 -10.10 -15.67 -8.08
CA ASN A 139 -9.64 -14.55 -7.25
C ASN A 139 -8.25 -14.77 -6.61
N VAL A 140 -7.73 -16.00 -6.57
CA VAL A 140 -6.45 -16.32 -5.92
C VAL A 140 -5.24 -16.10 -6.82
N ASP A 141 -5.42 -16.14 -8.13
CA ASP A 141 -4.36 -16.01 -9.12
C ASP A 141 -4.58 -14.85 -10.12
N THR A 142 -5.56 -14.02 -9.86
CA THR A 142 -5.94 -12.90 -10.72
C THR A 142 -5.87 -11.58 -9.97
N ILE A 143 -5.21 -10.58 -10.55
CA ILE A 143 -5.22 -9.21 -10.05
C ILE A 143 -5.98 -8.30 -11.04
N VAL A 144 -6.66 -7.31 -10.51
CA VAL A 144 -7.42 -6.32 -11.28
C VAL A 144 -6.71 -4.97 -11.19
N ILE A 145 -6.36 -4.40 -12.33
CA ILE A 145 -5.77 -3.06 -12.39
C ILE A 145 -6.73 -2.13 -13.11
N THR A 146 -7.16 -1.06 -12.41
CA THR A 146 -8.09 -0.08 -12.96
C THR A 146 -7.35 1.21 -13.31
N ARG A 147 -7.60 1.71 -14.53
CA ARG A 147 -7.13 3.00 -15.01
C ARG A 147 -8.32 3.92 -15.29
N LEU A 148 -9.27 3.89 -14.37
CA LEU A 148 -10.54 4.58 -14.49
C LEU A 148 -10.45 6.02 -13.97
N GLY A 149 -11.27 6.90 -14.53
CA GLY A 149 -11.50 8.29 -14.11
C GLY A 149 -12.83 8.48 -13.38
N ALA A 150 -13.27 9.72 -13.24
CA ALA A 150 -14.53 10.05 -12.56
C ALA A 150 -15.78 9.84 -13.45
N GLN A 151 -15.60 9.72 -14.77
CA GLN A 151 -16.69 9.70 -15.77
C GLN A 151 -16.76 8.38 -16.55
N ASP A 152 -16.29 7.27 -15.95
CA ASP A 152 -16.32 5.97 -16.60
C ASP A 152 -17.72 5.35 -16.54
N SER A 153 -17.96 4.35 -17.41
CA SER A 153 -19.21 3.61 -17.53
C SER A 153 -19.68 3.06 -16.17
N GLU A 154 -20.98 3.26 -15.87
CA GLU A 154 -21.59 2.73 -14.65
C GLU A 154 -21.50 1.20 -14.62
N GLU A 155 -21.65 0.53 -15.76
CA GLU A 155 -21.52 -0.92 -15.90
C GLU A 155 -20.12 -1.41 -15.50
N CYS A 156 -19.09 -0.73 -15.97
CA CYS A 156 -17.73 -1.08 -15.60
C CYS A 156 -17.47 -0.86 -14.09
N ILE A 157 -17.99 0.22 -13.53
CA ILE A 157 -17.88 0.53 -12.09
C ILE A 157 -18.56 -0.57 -11.27
N GLU A 158 -19.78 -1.00 -11.65
CA GLU A 158 -20.49 -2.07 -10.96
C GLU A 158 -19.76 -3.43 -11.12
N LEU A 159 -19.26 -3.76 -12.32
CA LEU A 159 -18.43 -4.95 -12.49
C LEU A 159 -17.21 -4.95 -11.54
N ILE A 160 -16.50 -3.82 -11.40
CA ILE A 160 -15.36 -3.74 -10.50
C ILE A 160 -15.79 -3.93 -9.03
N LYS A 161 -16.97 -3.42 -8.64
CA LYS A 161 -17.51 -3.65 -7.29
C LYS A 161 -17.82 -5.14 -7.05
N GLU A 162 -18.46 -5.80 -8.02
CA GLU A 162 -18.71 -7.25 -7.97
C GLU A 162 -17.41 -8.04 -7.83
N LEU A 163 -16.39 -7.74 -8.63
CA LEU A 163 -15.07 -8.38 -8.51
C LEU A 163 -14.45 -8.14 -7.13
N GLN A 164 -14.58 -6.94 -6.55
CA GLN A 164 -14.12 -6.65 -5.18
C GLN A 164 -14.87 -7.48 -4.14
N ASP A 165 -16.19 -7.60 -4.28
CA ASP A 165 -17.02 -8.38 -3.35
C ASP A 165 -16.70 -9.87 -3.44
N TRP A 166 -16.36 -10.36 -4.61
CA TRP A 166 -15.85 -11.72 -4.84
C TRP A 166 -14.43 -11.94 -4.32
N GLY A 167 -13.75 -10.89 -3.83
CA GLY A 167 -12.45 -11.00 -3.21
C GLY A 167 -11.27 -10.89 -4.16
N PHE A 168 -11.47 -10.32 -5.35
CA PHE A 168 -10.36 -9.99 -6.22
C PHE A 168 -9.53 -8.84 -5.64
N PHE A 169 -8.21 -8.92 -5.79
CA PHE A 169 -7.32 -7.83 -5.45
C PHE A 169 -7.37 -6.76 -6.54
N VAL A 170 -7.88 -5.58 -6.20
CA VAL A 170 -8.10 -4.47 -7.13
C VAL A 170 -7.15 -3.32 -6.85
N LEU A 171 -6.39 -2.91 -7.84
CA LEU A 171 -5.51 -1.74 -7.86
C LEU A 171 -6.12 -0.65 -8.77
N ASN A 172 -6.92 0.31 -8.27
CA ASN A 172 -7.28 0.54 -6.88
C ASN A 172 -8.79 0.26 -6.68
N PRO A 173 -9.23 0.03 -5.42
CA PRO A 173 -10.66 -0.13 -5.11
C PRO A 173 -11.47 1.06 -5.59
N ILE A 174 -12.62 0.79 -6.23
CA ILE A 174 -13.38 1.82 -6.96
C ILE A 174 -13.84 2.96 -6.06
N GLN A 175 -14.25 2.65 -4.82
CA GLN A 175 -14.70 3.68 -3.87
C GLN A 175 -13.57 4.62 -3.46
N ALA A 176 -12.34 4.12 -3.32
CA ALA A 176 -11.16 4.92 -3.02
C ALA A 176 -10.73 5.75 -4.23
N ALA A 177 -10.77 5.15 -5.43
CA ALA A 177 -10.46 5.83 -6.68
C ALA A 177 -11.44 6.99 -6.98
N GLN A 178 -12.75 6.78 -6.80
CA GLN A 178 -13.76 7.84 -6.96
C GLN A 178 -13.56 9.00 -5.98
N LYS A 179 -13.23 8.72 -4.72
CA LYS A 179 -12.91 9.78 -3.74
C LYS A 179 -11.67 10.59 -4.16
N ALA A 180 -10.65 9.92 -4.66
CA ALA A 180 -9.42 10.58 -5.13
C ALA A 180 -9.66 11.41 -6.40
N SER A 181 -10.57 10.99 -7.27
CA SER A 181 -10.91 11.69 -8.51
C SER A 181 -11.64 13.01 -8.27
N ASN A 182 -12.36 13.15 -7.16
CA ASN A 182 -13.03 14.39 -6.78
C ASN A 182 -12.15 15.25 -5.87
N LYS A 183 -11.68 16.39 -6.38
CA LYS A 183 -10.72 17.26 -5.68
C LYS A 183 -11.25 17.84 -4.37
N TYR A 184 -12.55 18.09 -4.25
CA TYR A 184 -13.14 18.56 -3.00
C TYR A 184 -13.16 17.44 -1.95
N THR A 185 -13.67 16.27 -2.32
CA THR A 185 -13.72 15.11 -1.42
C THR A 185 -12.31 14.71 -0.94
N SER A 186 -11.33 14.77 -1.83
CA SER A 186 -9.93 14.51 -1.46
C SER A 186 -9.37 15.57 -0.50
N SER A 187 -9.65 16.87 -0.73
CA SER A 187 -9.24 17.94 0.18
C SER A 187 -9.89 17.83 1.56
N VAL A 188 -11.18 17.48 1.64
CA VAL A 188 -11.88 17.24 2.92
C VAL A 188 -11.27 16.04 3.66
N LEU A 189 -10.84 14.99 2.95
CA LEU A 189 -10.14 13.86 3.57
C LEU A 189 -8.79 14.31 4.16
N LEU A 190 -8.00 15.05 3.41
CA LEU A 190 -6.71 15.58 3.87
C LEU A 190 -6.88 16.47 5.11
N GLU A 191 -7.88 17.37 5.11
CA GLU A 191 -8.19 18.25 6.24
C GLU A 191 -8.56 17.45 7.50
N ARG A 192 -9.44 16.43 7.37
CA ARG A 192 -9.86 15.56 8.48
C ARG A 192 -8.68 14.90 9.19
N TYR A 193 -7.62 14.58 8.46
CA TYR A 193 -6.42 13.92 8.99
C TYR A 193 -5.26 14.89 9.22
N GLU A 194 -5.54 16.21 9.21
CA GLU A 194 -4.55 17.26 9.49
C GLU A 194 -3.31 17.14 8.57
N ILE A 195 -3.53 16.81 7.28
CA ILE A 195 -2.48 16.82 6.28
C ILE A 195 -2.28 18.25 5.78
N PRO A 196 -1.05 18.77 5.76
CA PRO A 196 -0.76 20.09 5.22
C PRO A 196 -1.22 20.21 3.76
N GLN A 197 -2.10 21.16 3.48
CA GLN A 197 -2.61 21.45 2.13
C GLN A 197 -2.97 22.94 2.01
N PRO A 198 -3.07 23.50 0.79
CA PRO A 198 -3.58 24.86 0.60
C PRO A 198 -4.99 25.00 1.19
N LYS A 199 -5.29 26.10 1.88
CA LYS A 199 -6.65 26.44 2.33
C LYS A 199 -7.58 26.45 1.13
N PHE A 200 -8.80 25.93 1.28
CA PHE A 200 -9.74 25.73 0.17
C PHE A 200 -11.18 26.06 0.55
N ALA A 201 -12.00 26.31 -0.47
CA ALA A 201 -13.44 26.45 -0.35
C ALA A 201 -14.14 25.86 -1.59
N LEU A 202 -15.32 25.27 -1.40
CA LEU A 202 -16.20 24.86 -2.48
C LEU A 202 -17.10 26.03 -2.87
N ILE A 203 -17.18 26.34 -4.15
CA ILE A 203 -18.00 27.43 -4.71
C ILE A 203 -19.00 26.87 -5.69
N SER A 204 -20.26 27.27 -5.54
CA SER A 204 -21.39 27.00 -6.43
C SER A 204 -21.99 28.29 -6.98
N LYS A 205 -22.90 28.17 -7.95
CA LYS A 205 -23.67 29.31 -8.47
C LYS A 205 -24.42 30.06 -7.36
N ASN A 206 -24.97 29.33 -6.39
CA ASN A 206 -25.69 29.89 -5.23
C ASN A 206 -24.84 30.86 -4.39
N ASP A 207 -23.52 30.64 -4.30
CA ASP A 207 -22.64 31.49 -3.52
C ASP A 207 -22.44 32.85 -4.16
N ILE A 208 -22.72 32.98 -5.47
CA ILE A 208 -22.67 34.23 -6.20
C ILE A 208 -24.05 34.91 -6.23
N GLU A 209 -25.11 34.16 -6.47
CA GLU A 209 -26.49 34.67 -6.57
C GLU A 209 -27.02 35.22 -5.25
N LYS A 210 -26.58 34.67 -4.11
CA LYS A 210 -26.91 35.18 -2.75
C LYS A 210 -26.24 36.54 -2.44
N GLY A 211 -25.45 37.06 -3.37
CA GLY A 211 -24.83 38.36 -3.25
C GLY A 211 -23.39 38.34 -2.76
N GLU A 212 -22.79 39.50 -2.72
CA GLU A 212 -21.37 39.73 -2.43
C GLU A 212 -20.95 39.18 -1.05
N GLU A 213 -21.85 39.26 -0.06
CA GLU A 213 -21.58 38.78 1.30
C GLU A 213 -21.38 37.25 1.35
N SER A 214 -22.13 36.48 0.55
CA SER A 214 -22.00 35.03 0.46
C SER A 214 -20.64 34.63 -0.14
N LEU A 215 -20.26 35.24 -1.24
CA LEU A 215 -18.96 35.00 -1.85
C LEU A 215 -17.80 35.41 -0.90
N GLN A 216 -17.91 36.58 -0.27
CA GLN A 216 -16.89 37.03 0.71
C GLN A 216 -16.73 36.04 1.86
N LYS A 217 -17.82 35.43 2.34
CA LYS A 217 -17.74 34.39 3.37
C LYS A 217 -16.89 33.21 2.90
N LYS A 218 -17.08 32.77 1.67
CA LYS A 218 -16.29 31.69 1.05
C LYS A 218 -14.81 32.05 0.87
N LEU A 219 -14.54 33.29 0.43
CA LEU A 219 -13.17 33.76 0.29
C LEU A 219 -12.46 33.90 1.65
N LYS A 220 -13.18 34.16 2.74
CA LYS A 220 -12.64 34.17 4.12
C LYS A 220 -12.24 32.80 4.62
N GLU A 221 -12.81 31.70 4.10
CA GLU A 221 -12.32 30.35 4.38
C GLU A 221 -10.87 30.16 3.89
N ILE A 222 -10.49 30.90 2.82
CA ILE A 222 -9.15 30.82 2.18
C ILE A 222 -8.20 31.88 2.75
N TYR A 223 -8.66 33.12 2.84
CA TYR A 223 -7.94 34.27 3.43
C TYR A 223 -8.83 34.92 4.48
N PRO A 224 -8.59 34.68 5.79
CA PRO A 224 -9.48 35.14 6.86
C PRO A 224 -9.68 36.67 6.92
N ASP A 225 -8.70 37.43 6.42
CA ASP A 225 -8.68 38.89 6.40
C ASP A 225 -9.24 39.52 5.10
N VAL A 226 -9.98 38.77 4.28
CA VAL A 226 -10.72 39.30 3.11
C VAL A 226 -11.79 40.28 3.60
N GLY A 227 -11.87 41.43 2.93
CA GLY A 227 -12.78 42.53 3.26
C GLY A 227 -12.21 43.59 4.20
N GLU A 228 -10.98 43.44 4.69
CA GLU A 228 -10.31 44.44 5.52
C GLU A 228 -9.53 45.49 4.70
N ASP A 229 -8.98 45.08 3.55
CA ASP A 229 -8.21 45.95 2.63
C ASP A 229 -8.53 45.61 1.18
N GLU A 230 -9.29 46.47 0.51
CA GLU A 230 -9.73 46.27 -0.88
C GLU A 230 -8.56 46.15 -1.88
N GLU A 231 -7.50 46.91 -1.70
CA GLU A 231 -6.34 46.90 -2.61
C GLU A 231 -5.49 45.61 -2.42
N LYS A 232 -5.44 45.09 -1.19
CA LYS A 232 -4.84 43.80 -0.90
C LYS A 232 -5.68 42.66 -1.46
N ASP A 233 -7.00 42.73 -1.28
CA ASP A 233 -7.93 41.71 -1.76
C ASP A 233 -7.90 41.58 -3.29
N LYS A 234 -7.81 42.68 -4.03
CA LYS A 234 -7.67 42.67 -5.50
C LYS A 234 -6.42 41.92 -5.99
N LYS A 235 -5.36 41.89 -5.19
CA LYS A 235 -4.07 41.23 -5.50
C LYS A 235 -3.95 39.79 -5.03
N ARG A 236 -4.86 39.32 -4.17
CA ARG A 236 -4.84 37.92 -3.70
C ARG A 236 -4.97 36.96 -4.87
N GLU A 237 -4.20 35.89 -4.84
CA GLU A 237 -4.19 34.89 -5.88
C GLU A 237 -4.92 33.63 -5.44
N TYR A 238 -5.78 33.11 -6.30
CA TYR A 238 -6.58 31.92 -6.10
C TYR A 238 -6.29 30.93 -7.24
N VAL A 239 -6.15 29.65 -6.88
CA VAL A 239 -6.15 28.54 -7.84
C VAL A 239 -7.56 27.99 -7.90
N VAL A 240 -8.17 28.03 -9.07
CA VAL A 240 -9.53 27.53 -9.32
C VAL A 240 -9.43 26.22 -10.07
N LYS A 241 -10.13 25.20 -9.59
CA LYS A 241 -10.09 23.85 -10.17
C LYS A 241 -11.51 23.32 -10.39
N ILE A 242 -11.76 22.65 -11.52
CA ILE A 242 -12.92 21.77 -11.66
C ILE A 242 -12.69 20.53 -10.80
N LEU A 243 -13.77 19.92 -10.26
CA LEU A 243 -13.65 18.84 -9.28
C LEU A 243 -13.09 17.57 -9.90
N ASP A 244 -13.45 17.28 -11.14
CA ASP A 244 -13.19 16.03 -11.89
C ASP A 244 -12.09 16.16 -12.97
N GLY A 245 -11.34 17.27 -13.01
CA GLY A 245 -10.31 17.52 -14.01
C GLY A 245 -9.04 16.69 -13.80
N HIS A 246 -8.42 16.25 -14.91
CA HIS A 246 -7.20 15.46 -14.92
C HIS A 246 -6.06 16.17 -15.67
N GLY A 247 -4.80 15.85 -15.32
CA GLY A 247 -3.63 16.29 -16.06
C GLY A 247 -3.42 17.82 -16.09
N GLY A 248 -4.00 18.56 -15.17
CA GLY A 248 -3.98 20.03 -15.15
C GLY A 248 -5.06 20.69 -16.00
N THR A 249 -5.94 19.92 -16.65
CA THR A 249 -7.11 20.46 -17.34
C THR A 249 -8.12 21.00 -16.31
N GLY A 250 -8.73 22.16 -16.61
CA GLY A 250 -9.68 22.80 -15.70
C GLY A 250 -9.04 23.43 -14.45
N VAL A 251 -7.75 23.74 -14.49
CA VAL A 251 -7.03 24.44 -13.42
C VAL A 251 -6.57 25.80 -13.96
N THR A 252 -6.99 26.87 -13.30
CA THR A 252 -6.62 28.24 -13.66
C THR A 252 -6.25 29.05 -12.42
N MET A 253 -5.47 30.10 -12.62
CA MET A 253 -5.13 31.05 -11.56
C MET A 253 -5.91 32.35 -11.77
N GLN A 254 -6.51 32.86 -10.72
CA GLN A 254 -7.27 34.12 -10.73
C GLN A 254 -6.81 35.01 -9.61
N THR A 255 -6.96 36.33 -9.82
CA THR A 255 -6.78 37.31 -8.75
C THR A 255 -8.12 37.71 -8.14
N GLY A 256 -8.11 38.30 -6.97
CA GLY A 256 -9.33 38.83 -6.36
C GLY A 256 -10.07 39.83 -7.25
N LYS A 257 -9.34 40.53 -8.16
CA LYS A 257 -9.93 41.41 -9.15
C LYS A 257 -10.73 40.68 -10.25
N THR A 258 -10.30 39.48 -10.64
CA THR A 258 -10.85 38.73 -11.81
C THR A 258 -11.72 37.56 -11.45
N ILE A 259 -11.66 37.07 -10.19
CA ILE A 259 -12.30 35.84 -9.77
C ILE A 259 -13.82 35.88 -9.96
N LEU A 260 -14.50 36.96 -9.55
CA LEU A 260 -15.96 37.05 -9.67
C LEU A 260 -16.42 36.93 -11.12
N SER A 261 -15.79 37.67 -12.04
CA SER A 261 -16.15 37.62 -13.47
C SER A 261 -15.93 36.24 -14.08
N MET A 262 -14.86 35.56 -13.66
CA MET A 262 -14.58 34.18 -14.10
C MET A 262 -15.65 33.19 -13.57
N LEU A 263 -16.01 33.28 -12.29
CA LEU A 263 -17.05 32.44 -11.71
C LEU A 263 -18.41 32.66 -12.39
N GLN A 264 -18.79 33.92 -12.62
CA GLN A 264 -20.00 34.26 -13.37
C GLN A 264 -20.01 33.68 -14.78
N MET A 265 -18.89 33.72 -15.49
CA MET A 265 -18.75 33.13 -16.82
C MET A 265 -18.93 31.58 -16.79
N VAL A 266 -18.31 30.89 -15.84
CA VAL A 266 -18.43 29.41 -15.70
C VAL A 266 -19.87 29.04 -15.41
N PHE A 267 -20.52 29.66 -14.42
CA PHE A 267 -21.89 29.35 -14.02
C PHE A 267 -22.96 29.79 -15.01
N ALA A 268 -22.63 30.70 -15.91
CA ALA A 268 -23.51 31.02 -17.05
C ALA A 268 -23.53 29.91 -18.11
N VAL A 269 -22.48 29.11 -18.20
CA VAL A 269 -22.38 27.97 -19.13
C VAL A 269 -22.90 26.67 -18.49
N ASP A 270 -22.59 26.45 -17.20
CA ASP A 270 -22.95 25.25 -16.46
C ASP A 270 -23.35 25.63 -15.02
N GLU A 271 -24.67 25.72 -14.80
CA GLU A 271 -25.25 26.20 -13.54
C GLU A 271 -25.08 25.21 -12.38
N GLU A 272 -25.00 23.93 -12.68
CA GLU A 272 -24.88 22.85 -11.69
C GLU A 272 -23.42 22.58 -11.29
N ARG A 273 -22.49 23.20 -11.99
CA ARG A 273 -21.06 22.99 -11.72
C ARG A 273 -20.66 23.53 -10.36
N GLU A 274 -19.78 22.78 -9.69
CA GLU A 274 -19.08 23.22 -8.50
C GLU A 274 -17.58 23.37 -8.80
N LEU A 275 -16.94 24.32 -8.14
CA LEU A 275 -15.51 24.62 -8.31
C LEU A 275 -14.80 24.58 -6.97
N LEU A 276 -13.59 24.06 -6.96
CA LEU A 276 -12.68 24.14 -5.82
C LEU A 276 -11.82 25.40 -5.97
N LEU A 277 -11.92 26.31 -5.01
CA LEU A 277 -10.97 27.41 -4.85
C LEU A 277 -9.91 27.02 -3.82
N GLN A 278 -8.65 27.31 -4.14
CA GLN A 278 -7.54 27.11 -3.20
C GLN A 278 -6.68 28.38 -3.10
N LYS A 279 -6.09 28.57 -1.93
CA LYS A 279 -5.05 29.58 -1.75
C LYS A 279 -3.86 29.26 -2.66
N LYS A 280 -3.37 30.27 -3.36
CA LYS A 280 -2.12 30.14 -4.09
C LYS A 280 -0.96 30.20 -3.10
N GLU A 281 -0.22 29.10 -3.01
CA GLU A 281 0.99 29.01 -2.19
C GLU A 281 2.26 29.23 -3.04
N GLU A 282 3.33 29.69 -2.43
CA GLU A 282 4.61 29.94 -3.07
C GLU A 282 5.44 28.65 -3.13
N ALA A 283 5.52 28.06 -4.33
CA ALA A 283 6.25 26.82 -4.55
C ALA A 283 7.77 27.04 -4.65
N ASP A 284 8.55 26.17 -4.01
CA ASP A 284 10.01 26.08 -4.19
C ASP A 284 10.37 25.10 -5.31
N GLY A 285 10.33 25.61 -6.55
CA GLY A 285 10.90 24.94 -7.73
C GLY A 285 10.12 23.75 -8.29
N GLY A 286 8.81 23.66 -8.02
CA GLY A 286 7.94 22.60 -8.59
C GLY A 286 7.28 21.74 -7.53
N ASP A 287 6.88 20.52 -7.90
CA ASP A 287 6.29 19.55 -6.99
C ASP A 287 7.00 18.20 -7.06
N ILE A 288 6.77 17.37 -6.07
CA ILE A 288 7.34 16.03 -5.94
C ILE A 288 6.19 15.01 -6.00
N ARG A 289 6.23 14.10 -6.97
CA ARG A 289 5.33 12.96 -7.05
C ARG A 289 5.97 11.75 -6.39
N VAL A 290 5.27 11.18 -5.41
CA VAL A 290 5.73 10.02 -4.63
C VAL A 290 4.76 8.87 -4.85
N HIS A 291 5.24 7.76 -5.42
CA HIS A 291 4.46 6.54 -5.60
C HIS A 291 4.61 5.64 -4.38
N VAL A 292 3.50 5.33 -3.74
CA VAL A 292 3.44 4.53 -2.51
C VAL A 292 2.62 3.27 -2.75
N LEU A 293 3.13 2.13 -2.31
CA LEU A 293 2.38 0.88 -2.16
C LEU A 293 1.99 0.72 -0.69
N THR A 294 0.71 0.48 -0.44
CA THR A 294 0.15 0.23 0.89
C THR A 294 -0.58 -1.11 0.87
N MET A 295 0.02 -2.12 1.44
CA MET A 295 -0.56 -3.43 1.63
C MET A 295 -1.02 -3.60 3.09
N ARG A 296 -1.64 -4.71 3.42
CA ARG A 296 -2.21 -4.95 4.75
C ARG A 296 -1.20 -4.76 5.90
N THR A 297 0.00 -5.33 5.76
CA THR A 297 1.06 -5.28 6.78
C THR A 297 2.30 -4.51 6.34
N HIS A 298 2.33 -4.07 5.09
CA HIS A 298 3.49 -3.47 4.47
C HIS A 298 3.15 -2.15 3.79
N GLN A 299 3.96 -1.14 4.00
CA GLN A 299 3.85 0.14 3.31
C GLN A 299 5.23 0.60 2.85
N LYS A 300 5.34 1.00 1.58
CA LYS A 300 6.63 1.35 0.98
C LYS A 300 6.50 2.43 -0.08
N ILE A 301 7.42 3.38 -0.06
CA ILE A 301 7.64 4.28 -1.19
C ILE A 301 8.39 3.50 -2.27
N LEU A 302 7.76 3.35 -3.44
CA LEU A 302 8.33 2.62 -4.57
C LEU A 302 9.22 3.50 -5.44
N ALA A 303 8.83 4.76 -5.60
CA ALA A 303 9.56 5.71 -6.44
C ALA A 303 9.10 7.14 -6.18
N GLN A 304 9.97 8.12 -6.48
CA GLN A 304 9.68 9.54 -6.42
C GLN A 304 10.37 10.32 -7.54
N MET A 305 9.76 11.44 -7.93
CA MET A 305 10.34 12.35 -8.91
C MET A 305 9.94 13.79 -8.62
N LYS A 306 10.86 14.73 -8.82
CA LYS A 306 10.55 16.17 -8.83
C LYS A 306 10.15 16.59 -10.24
N ARG A 307 9.01 17.30 -10.34
CA ARG A 307 8.51 17.85 -11.61
C ARG A 307 8.75 19.35 -11.62
N LYS A 308 9.49 19.83 -12.59
CA LYS A 308 9.82 21.25 -12.75
C LYS A 308 8.94 21.89 -13.82
N LYS A 309 8.43 23.06 -13.52
CA LYS A 309 7.63 23.87 -14.45
C LYS A 309 8.44 24.23 -15.69
N LEU A 310 7.79 24.27 -16.85
CA LEU A 310 8.32 24.90 -18.05
C LEU A 310 7.81 26.32 -18.13
N GLY A 311 8.71 27.30 -18.16
CA GLY A 311 8.55 28.73 -18.36
C GLY A 311 7.17 29.28 -18.05
N GLY A 312 6.84 30.23 -17.34
CA GLY A 312 5.60 30.97 -17.19
C GLY A 312 4.31 30.25 -16.71
N ASP A 313 4.19 28.93 -16.87
CA ASP A 313 3.05 28.15 -16.35
C ASP A 313 3.25 27.87 -14.85
N PHE A 314 2.18 28.02 -14.06
CA PHE A 314 2.22 27.73 -12.63
C PHE A 314 2.05 26.23 -12.34
N ARG A 315 1.62 25.43 -13.34
CA ARG A 315 1.43 23.98 -13.27
C ARG A 315 2.72 23.22 -13.58
N SER A 316 2.95 22.09 -12.93
CA SER A 316 4.15 21.23 -13.07
C SER A 316 3.86 19.86 -13.71
N ASN A 317 2.78 19.74 -14.47
CA ASN A 317 2.39 18.48 -15.09
C ASN A 317 3.32 18.09 -16.25
N VAL A 318 3.86 16.87 -16.22
CA VAL A 318 4.72 16.31 -17.28
C VAL A 318 3.98 16.23 -18.62
N SER A 319 2.65 15.96 -18.61
CA SER A 319 1.80 15.97 -19.79
C SER A 319 1.73 17.32 -20.48
N LEU A 320 2.02 18.42 -19.78
CA LEU A 320 2.11 19.77 -20.30
C LEU A 320 3.56 20.19 -20.63
N GLY A 321 4.49 19.23 -20.66
CA GLY A 321 5.89 19.45 -21.05
C GLY A 321 6.85 19.75 -19.89
N ALA A 322 6.43 19.66 -18.62
CA ALA A 322 7.33 19.78 -17.48
C ALA A 322 8.42 18.69 -17.51
N THR A 323 9.61 19.03 -17.01
CA THR A 323 10.71 18.07 -16.86
C THR A 323 10.60 17.34 -15.54
N ALA A 324 11.01 16.06 -15.53
CA ALA A 324 11.08 15.24 -14.32
C ALA A 324 12.53 14.87 -14.02
N GLU A 325 12.92 14.90 -12.76
CA GLU A 325 14.25 14.50 -12.29
C GLU A 325 14.17 13.67 -11.00
N ALA A 326 15.24 12.93 -10.72
CA ALA A 326 15.38 12.21 -9.47
C ALA A 326 15.48 13.18 -8.28
N VAL A 327 14.89 12.81 -7.15
CA VAL A 327 14.90 13.59 -5.92
C VAL A 327 14.98 12.65 -4.72
N GLU A 328 15.66 13.08 -3.68
CA GLU A 328 15.60 12.45 -2.35
C GLU A 328 14.54 13.19 -1.53
N LEU A 329 13.72 12.43 -0.82
CA LEU A 329 12.69 13.00 0.06
C LEU A 329 13.31 13.41 1.39
N THR A 330 12.77 14.48 1.98
CA THR A 330 13.01 14.75 3.40
C THR A 330 12.18 13.78 4.26
N PRO A 331 12.56 13.53 5.53
CA PRO A 331 11.77 12.69 6.44
C PRO A 331 10.31 13.16 6.58
N GLU A 332 10.07 14.48 6.56
CA GLU A 332 8.72 15.05 6.60
C GLU A 332 7.91 14.69 5.34
N GLN A 333 8.53 14.79 4.15
CA GLN A 333 7.88 14.44 2.88
C GLN A 333 7.56 12.94 2.80
N GLU A 334 8.45 12.09 3.30
CA GLU A 334 8.19 10.65 3.42
C GLU A 334 6.99 10.37 4.34
N GLU A 335 6.97 10.97 5.53
CA GLU A 335 5.88 10.81 6.49
C GLU A 335 4.53 11.27 5.89
N ILE A 336 4.51 12.44 5.26
CA ILE A 336 3.32 12.96 4.57
C ILE A 336 2.84 11.99 3.49
N ALA A 337 3.74 11.51 2.61
CA ALA A 337 3.38 10.60 1.52
C ALA A 337 2.79 9.29 2.05
N LEU A 338 3.42 8.68 3.04
CA LEU A 338 2.95 7.43 3.67
C LEU A 338 1.60 7.63 4.36
N LYS A 339 1.43 8.72 5.13
CA LYS A 339 0.17 9.04 5.80
C LYS A 339 -0.98 9.23 4.81
N VAL A 340 -0.76 10.00 3.74
CA VAL A 340 -1.76 10.23 2.68
C VAL A 340 -2.13 8.93 1.98
N ALA A 341 -1.16 8.12 1.57
CA ALA A 341 -1.43 6.83 0.94
C ALA A 341 -2.25 5.91 1.85
N LYS A 342 -1.95 5.86 3.14
CA LYS A 342 -2.69 5.06 4.12
C LYS A 342 -4.15 5.51 4.26
N ILE A 343 -4.41 6.81 4.41
CA ILE A 343 -5.77 7.32 4.60
C ILE A 343 -6.60 7.29 3.32
N SER A 344 -5.96 7.27 2.14
CA SER A 344 -6.65 7.19 0.85
C SER A 344 -7.40 5.87 0.66
N GLY A 345 -6.98 4.80 1.34
CA GLY A 345 -7.52 3.45 1.17
C GLY A 345 -7.11 2.78 -0.15
N MET A 346 -6.11 3.32 -0.84
CA MET A 346 -5.61 2.80 -2.11
C MET A 346 -4.34 1.98 -1.91
N PRO A 347 -4.30 0.72 -2.38
CA PRO A 347 -3.07 -0.06 -2.41
C PRO A 347 -1.94 0.62 -3.19
N TRP A 348 -2.24 1.24 -4.34
CA TRP A 348 -1.27 2.02 -5.10
C TRP A 348 -1.73 3.48 -5.24
N CYS A 349 -0.97 4.38 -4.64
CA CYS A 349 -1.28 5.81 -4.60
C CYS A 349 -0.07 6.64 -5.06
N ALA A 350 -0.30 7.67 -5.88
CA ALA A 350 0.70 8.71 -6.09
C ALA A 350 0.28 9.99 -5.37
N VAL A 351 1.16 10.51 -4.53
CA VAL A 351 0.96 11.73 -3.73
C VAL A 351 1.80 12.85 -4.33
N ASP A 352 1.16 13.98 -4.63
CA ASP A 352 1.81 15.17 -5.16
C ASP A 352 2.06 16.17 -4.03
N ILE A 353 3.31 16.33 -3.63
CA ILE A 353 3.77 17.21 -2.54
C ILE A 353 4.46 18.43 -3.16
N MET A 354 4.04 19.63 -2.78
CA MET A 354 4.68 20.87 -3.19
C MET A 354 5.50 21.43 -2.04
N PRO A 355 6.84 21.45 -2.16
CA PRO A 355 7.68 22.22 -1.27
C PRO A 355 7.37 23.70 -1.41
N LEU A 356 7.28 24.41 -0.28
CA LEU A 356 7.03 25.84 -0.23
C LEU A 356 8.34 26.62 -0.06
N VAL A 357 8.35 27.86 -0.51
CA VAL A 357 9.42 28.79 -0.15
C VAL A 357 9.46 28.91 1.37
N LYS A 358 10.62 28.68 1.96
CA LYS A 358 10.80 28.59 3.41
C LYS A 358 10.25 29.82 4.13
N GLY A 359 9.33 29.59 5.06
CA GLY A 359 8.69 30.63 5.87
C GLY A 359 7.61 31.43 5.15
N SER A 360 7.24 31.08 3.89
CA SER A 360 6.14 31.75 3.17
C SER A 360 4.77 31.49 3.81
N ASN A 361 4.60 30.35 4.46
CA ASN A 361 3.38 30.01 5.18
C ASN A 361 3.68 29.29 6.52
N PRO A 362 3.92 30.06 7.61
CA PRO A 362 4.26 29.48 8.92
C PRO A 362 3.14 28.60 9.54
N GLU A 363 1.89 28.76 9.09
CA GLU A 363 0.75 28.01 9.65
C GLU A 363 0.71 26.56 9.20
N ILE A 364 1.21 26.26 8.00
CA ILE A 364 1.13 24.91 7.38
C ILE A 364 2.49 24.25 7.16
N GLY A 365 3.61 24.94 7.46
CA GLY A 365 4.96 24.42 7.30
C GLY A 365 5.57 24.60 5.91
N ASP A 366 6.58 23.79 5.60
CA ASP A 366 7.40 23.93 4.38
C ASP A 366 6.94 22.98 3.25
N ASN A 367 5.91 22.14 3.46
CA ASN A 367 5.39 21.20 2.46
C ASN A 367 3.86 21.15 2.49
N VAL A 368 3.22 21.10 1.31
CA VAL A 368 1.77 20.89 1.19
C VAL A 368 1.45 19.80 0.18
N VAL A 369 0.39 19.04 0.43
CA VAL A 369 -0.16 18.09 -0.53
C VAL A 369 -1.09 18.84 -1.48
N LEU A 370 -0.86 18.70 -2.78
CA LEU A 370 -1.71 19.28 -3.83
C LEU A 370 -2.87 18.36 -4.20
N GLU A 371 -2.59 17.07 -4.31
CA GLU A 371 -3.53 16.01 -4.65
C GLU A 371 -2.92 14.63 -4.41
N TYR A 372 -3.74 13.59 -4.42
CA TYR A 372 -3.31 12.21 -4.51
C TYR A 372 -4.11 11.48 -5.59
N ASN A 373 -3.47 10.56 -6.32
CA ASN A 373 -3.97 10.00 -7.56
C ASN A 373 -4.11 8.48 -7.49
N ALA A 374 -5.28 7.96 -7.90
CA ALA A 374 -5.58 6.54 -8.01
C ALA A 374 -5.02 5.88 -9.27
N SER A 375 -4.82 6.68 -10.34
CA SER A 375 -4.38 6.21 -11.65
C SER A 375 -3.18 7.02 -12.16
N PRO A 376 -2.03 7.02 -11.42
CA PRO A 376 -0.89 7.85 -11.80
C PRO A 376 -0.20 7.36 -13.07
N GLY A 377 0.30 8.28 -13.90
CA GLY A 377 1.10 7.94 -15.08
C GLY A 377 2.42 7.27 -14.70
N THR A 378 2.81 6.26 -15.46
CA THR A 378 3.99 5.42 -15.16
C THR A 378 5.20 5.73 -16.04
N ASP A 379 5.04 6.46 -17.15
CA ASP A 379 6.10 6.73 -18.12
C ASP A 379 7.16 7.69 -17.55
N GLY A 380 6.74 8.82 -16.99
CA GLY A 380 7.66 9.81 -16.41
C GLY A 380 8.52 9.22 -15.29
N ILE A 381 7.91 8.48 -14.38
CA ILE A 381 8.63 7.85 -13.27
C ILE A 381 9.56 6.74 -13.76
N SER A 382 9.16 5.93 -14.74
CA SER A 382 10.00 4.91 -15.36
C SER A 382 11.25 5.53 -16.00
N SER A 383 11.08 6.68 -16.66
CA SER A 383 12.20 7.42 -17.28
C SER A 383 13.20 7.94 -16.24
N VAL A 384 12.72 8.48 -15.13
CA VAL A 384 13.56 8.98 -14.03
C VAL A 384 14.32 7.84 -13.34
N MET A 385 13.65 6.72 -13.07
CA MET A 385 14.23 5.53 -12.46
C MET A 385 15.17 4.76 -13.40
N LYS A 386 15.09 4.99 -14.71
CA LYS A 386 15.74 4.18 -15.77
C LYS A 386 15.37 2.69 -15.68
N THR A 387 14.18 2.39 -15.20
CA THR A 387 13.63 1.05 -15.10
C THR A 387 12.10 1.10 -15.23
N ASN A 388 11.50 -0.02 -15.62
CA ASN A 388 10.04 -0.11 -15.76
C ASN A 388 9.37 -0.09 -14.38
N PHE A 389 8.61 0.97 -14.09
CA PHE A 389 7.92 1.14 -12.81
C PHE A 389 6.86 0.05 -12.58
N MET A 390 6.12 -0.38 -13.62
CA MET A 390 5.14 -1.46 -13.47
C MET A 390 5.79 -2.77 -13.02
N LYS A 391 7.02 -3.04 -13.50
CA LYS A 391 7.79 -4.19 -13.02
C LYS A 391 8.13 -4.05 -11.53
N VAL A 392 8.57 -2.88 -11.08
CA VAL A 392 8.86 -2.63 -9.66
C VAL A 392 7.62 -2.83 -8.80
N LEU A 393 6.46 -2.34 -9.26
CA LEU A 393 5.18 -2.49 -8.57
C LEU A 393 4.76 -3.97 -8.46
N LEU A 394 4.80 -4.71 -9.58
CA LEU A 394 4.40 -6.12 -9.61
C LEU A 394 5.37 -7.02 -8.83
N ASP A 395 6.68 -6.77 -8.93
CA ASP A 395 7.69 -7.51 -8.16
C ASP A 395 7.48 -7.29 -6.64
N GLU A 396 7.18 -6.07 -6.20
CA GLU A 396 6.92 -5.78 -4.79
C GLU A 396 5.61 -6.45 -4.30
N ILE A 397 4.54 -6.41 -5.09
CA ILE A 397 3.29 -7.11 -4.79
C ILE A 397 3.53 -8.62 -4.66
N ASN A 398 4.29 -9.19 -5.58
CA ASN A 398 4.63 -10.61 -5.56
C ASN A 398 5.52 -11.00 -4.37
N ASP A 399 6.48 -10.16 -3.99
CA ASP A 399 7.37 -10.40 -2.85
C ASP A 399 6.61 -10.37 -1.51
N ILE A 400 5.64 -9.47 -1.37
CA ILE A 400 4.80 -9.36 -0.17
C ILE A 400 3.83 -10.56 -0.10
N ASN A 401 3.34 -11.03 -1.26
CA ASN A 401 2.35 -12.10 -1.39
C ASN A 401 1.13 -11.91 -0.46
N GLU A 402 0.68 -10.66 -0.34
CA GLU A 402 -0.49 -10.26 0.43
C GLU A 402 -1.52 -9.61 -0.49
N LEU A 403 -2.75 -10.09 -0.45
CA LEU A 403 -3.84 -9.44 -1.16
C LEU A 403 -4.57 -8.45 -0.23
N VAL A 404 -4.90 -7.27 -0.74
CA VAL A 404 -5.72 -6.28 -0.06
C VAL A 404 -7.12 -6.33 -0.66
N LEU A 405 -8.05 -6.89 0.10
CA LEU A 405 -9.44 -7.08 -0.33
C LEU A 405 -10.34 -5.95 0.18
N ALA A 406 -11.44 -5.70 -0.50
CA ALA A 406 -12.47 -4.80 -0.01
C ALA A 406 -13.13 -5.37 1.26
N PRO A 407 -13.44 -4.54 2.29
CA PRO A 407 -14.11 -5.03 3.50
C PRO A 407 -15.50 -5.63 3.18
N LYS A 408 -15.80 -6.81 3.72
CA LYS A 408 -17.12 -7.47 3.63
C LYS A 408 -17.62 -7.84 5.03
N ALA A 409 -18.88 -7.58 5.32
CA ALA A 409 -19.48 -7.93 6.61
C ALA A 409 -19.85 -9.42 6.64
N ILE A 410 -19.51 -10.09 7.77
CA ILE A 410 -19.89 -11.49 8.04
C ILE A 410 -20.44 -11.63 9.46
N GLY A 411 -21.07 -12.76 9.76
CA GLY A 411 -21.51 -13.11 11.11
C GLY A 411 -20.34 -13.55 12.02
N TYR A 412 -20.60 -13.66 13.32
CA TYR A 412 -19.60 -14.19 14.25
C TYR A 412 -19.46 -15.71 14.19
N LEU A 413 -20.42 -16.40 13.55
CA LEU A 413 -20.36 -17.79 13.13
C LEU A 413 -20.65 -17.84 11.63
N GLU A 414 -19.80 -18.51 10.88
CA GLU A 414 -19.95 -18.78 9.45
C GLU A 414 -19.40 -20.17 9.11
N ASN A 415 -19.84 -20.72 7.98
CA ASN A 415 -19.29 -21.94 7.45
C ASN A 415 -17.94 -21.67 6.77
N VAL A 416 -16.96 -22.54 7.06
CA VAL A 416 -15.62 -22.50 6.49
C VAL A 416 -15.30 -23.85 5.88
N ILE A 417 -14.91 -23.85 4.62
CA ILE A 417 -14.50 -25.06 3.90
C ILE A 417 -12.97 -25.14 3.97
N PHE A 418 -12.47 -26.28 4.37
CA PHE A 418 -11.05 -26.62 4.45
C PHE A 418 -10.71 -27.64 3.38
N THR A 419 -9.70 -27.36 2.56
CA THR A 419 -9.01 -28.37 1.75
C THR A 419 -7.81 -28.83 2.55
N LEU A 420 -7.83 -30.08 3.02
CA LEU A 420 -6.86 -30.59 3.99
C LEU A 420 -5.68 -31.36 3.34
N THR A 421 -5.73 -31.60 2.05
CA THR A 421 -4.69 -32.26 1.26
C THR A 421 -4.45 -31.52 -0.05
N ASP A 422 -3.43 -31.92 -0.81
CA ASP A 422 -3.18 -31.39 -2.17
C ASP A 422 -4.29 -31.78 -3.18
N ASN A 423 -5.22 -32.64 -2.79
CA ASN A 423 -6.39 -32.95 -3.58
C ASN A 423 -7.53 -31.97 -3.26
N GLU A 424 -7.82 -31.08 -4.15
CA GLU A 424 -8.85 -30.04 -4.02
C GLU A 424 -10.26 -30.58 -3.72
N LYS A 425 -10.53 -31.86 -4.03
CA LYS A 425 -11.80 -32.54 -3.73
C LYS A 425 -11.88 -33.07 -2.30
N ASP A 426 -10.78 -33.07 -1.56
CA ASP A 426 -10.74 -33.54 -0.19
C ASP A 426 -11.04 -32.41 0.79
N THR A 427 -12.29 -31.99 0.81
CA THR A 427 -12.77 -30.85 1.60
C THR A 427 -13.55 -31.29 2.83
N VAL A 428 -13.47 -30.48 3.89
CA VAL A 428 -14.26 -30.62 5.11
C VAL A 428 -14.84 -29.25 5.47
N GLU A 429 -16.12 -29.21 5.78
CA GLU A 429 -16.82 -27.99 6.17
C GLU A 429 -17.02 -27.92 7.68
N PHE A 430 -16.79 -26.75 8.29
CA PHE A 430 -17.01 -26.49 9.70
C PHE A 430 -17.78 -25.20 9.92
N GLU A 431 -18.72 -25.22 10.88
CA GLU A 431 -19.18 -24.00 11.52
C GLU A 431 -18.03 -23.44 12.37
N ALA A 432 -17.44 -22.33 11.94
CA ALA A 432 -16.31 -21.68 12.58
C ALA A 432 -16.75 -20.42 13.34
N LYS A 433 -16.14 -20.21 14.50
CA LYS A 433 -16.30 -18.96 15.25
C LYS A 433 -15.21 -17.97 14.85
N PHE A 434 -15.61 -16.80 14.43
CA PHE A 434 -14.73 -15.66 14.15
C PHE A 434 -14.52 -14.86 15.43
N ASP A 435 -13.31 -14.95 16.01
CA ASP A 435 -13.00 -14.42 17.33
C ASP A 435 -12.06 -13.21 17.24
N THR A 436 -12.65 -12.01 17.26
CA THR A 436 -11.93 -10.73 17.20
C THR A 436 -10.99 -10.51 18.40
N GLY A 437 -11.20 -11.21 19.52
CA GLY A 437 -10.30 -11.24 20.67
C GLY A 437 -9.08 -12.12 20.49
N ASN A 438 -9.11 -13.05 19.53
CA ASN A 438 -8.02 -14.01 19.32
C ASN A 438 -6.86 -13.38 18.54
N GLY A 439 -5.82 -12.96 19.25
CA GLY A 439 -4.57 -12.42 18.69
C GLY A 439 -3.45 -13.46 18.59
N ALA A 440 -3.72 -14.75 18.74
CA ALA A 440 -2.74 -15.82 18.56
C ALA A 440 -2.22 -15.83 17.10
N LYS A 441 -0.97 -16.30 16.92
CA LYS A 441 -0.33 -16.38 15.61
C LYS A 441 -1.12 -17.24 14.63
N ALA A 442 -1.71 -18.36 15.10
CA ALA A 442 -2.48 -19.28 14.28
C ALA A 442 -3.92 -19.40 14.76
N SER A 443 -4.85 -19.59 13.82
CA SER A 443 -6.20 -20.08 14.08
C SER A 443 -6.16 -21.52 14.57
N THR A 444 -7.27 -22.04 15.10
CA THR A 444 -7.29 -23.43 15.61
C THR A 444 -8.30 -24.28 14.89
N ILE A 445 -7.91 -25.54 14.63
CA ILE A 445 -8.81 -26.61 14.19
C ILE A 445 -8.83 -27.73 15.20
N GLY A 446 -10.02 -28.16 15.59
CA GLY A 446 -10.24 -29.22 16.56
C GLY A 446 -10.09 -30.59 15.95
N CYS A 447 -9.30 -31.45 16.61
CA CYS A 447 -9.03 -32.82 16.21
C CYS A 447 -9.55 -33.82 17.26
N GLU A 448 -9.93 -35.01 16.84
CA GLU A 448 -10.34 -36.10 17.69
C GLU A 448 -9.12 -36.83 18.29
N SER A 449 -8.02 -36.86 17.54
CA SER A 449 -6.72 -37.33 18.02
C SER A 449 -5.59 -36.57 17.30
N ILE A 450 -4.46 -36.42 17.99
CA ILE A 450 -3.25 -35.82 17.48
C ILE A 450 -2.07 -36.70 17.86
N ASN A 451 -1.36 -37.25 16.88
CA ASN A 451 -0.18 -38.08 17.07
C ASN A 451 1.03 -37.38 16.46
N ASP A 452 2.03 -37.09 17.29
CA ASP A 452 3.29 -36.52 16.86
C ASP A 452 4.21 -37.62 16.30
N LEU A 453 4.59 -37.52 15.04
CA LEU A 453 5.46 -38.44 14.33
C LEU A 453 6.89 -37.93 14.13
N GLY A 454 7.24 -36.79 14.81
CA GLY A 454 8.54 -36.13 14.66
C GLY A 454 8.44 -34.95 13.70
N ASP A 455 8.77 -35.11 12.44
CA ASP A 455 8.70 -34.05 11.41
C ASP A 455 7.28 -33.81 10.86
N SER A 456 6.34 -34.70 11.17
CA SER A 456 4.94 -34.65 10.75
C SER A 456 3.99 -34.92 11.90
N ILE A 457 2.71 -34.61 11.70
CA ILE A 457 1.63 -34.86 12.63
C ILE A 457 0.51 -35.61 11.91
N GLU A 458 0.07 -36.72 12.49
CA GLU A 458 -1.17 -37.37 12.11
C GLU A 458 -2.31 -36.83 13.00
N ALA A 459 -3.35 -36.30 12.40
CA ALA A 459 -4.53 -35.83 13.10
C ALA A 459 -5.78 -36.49 12.55
N THR A 460 -6.73 -36.82 13.43
CA THR A 460 -8.06 -37.31 13.04
C THR A 460 -9.02 -36.09 13.06
N ILE A 461 -9.62 -35.80 11.92
CA ILE A 461 -10.54 -34.68 11.73
C ILE A 461 -11.79 -35.22 11.05
N GLU A 462 -12.96 -35.07 11.68
CA GLU A 462 -14.25 -35.60 11.23
C GLU A 462 -14.16 -37.11 10.87
N GLY A 463 -13.52 -37.89 11.77
CA GLY A 463 -13.36 -39.33 11.63
C GLY A 463 -12.33 -39.79 10.60
N LYS A 464 -11.72 -38.91 9.84
CA LYS A 464 -10.71 -39.20 8.81
C LYS A 464 -9.32 -38.79 9.28
N LYS A 465 -8.32 -39.62 8.97
CA LYS A 465 -6.92 -39.35 9.30
C LYS A 465 -6.22 -38.54 8.21
N TYR A 466 -5.53 -37.52 8.64
CA TYR A 466 -4.71 -36.65 7.80
C TYR A 466 -3.30 -36.54 8.35
N THR A 467 -2.31 -36.46 7.47
CA THR A 467 -0.91 -36.29 7.86
C THR A 467 -0.44 -34.95 7.35
N PHE A 468 0.01 -34.10 8.26
CA PHE A 468 0.49 -32.75 7.98
C PHE A 468 1.98 -32.63 8.27
N LYS A 469 2.69 -31.79 7.52
CA LYS A 469 4.03 -31.34 7.87
C LYS A 469 3.94 -30.33 9.01
N LYS A 470 4.84 -30.45 10.00
CA LYS A 470 4.98 -29.44 11.05
C LYS A 470 5.57 -28.16 10.47
N GLU A 471 4.97 -27.00 10.78
CA GLU A 471 5.49 -25.68 10.44
C GLU A 471 6.15 -24.98 11.64
N GLY A 472 5.66 -25.21 12.85
CA GLY A 472 6.20 -24.59 14.05
C GLY A 472 5.32 -24.72 15.27
N GLU A 473 5.42 -23.74 16.16
CA GLU A 473 4.61 -23.65 17.38
C GLU A 473 3.91 -22.29 17.48
N SER A 474 2.67 -22.33 17.89
CA SER A 474 1.90 -21.15 18.33
C SER A 474 1.72 -21.21 19.84
N LYS A 475 1.68 -20.05 20.48
CA LYS A 475 1.41 -19.94 21.93
C LYS A 475 0.01 -19.38 22.14
N ALA A 476 -0.82 -20.11 22.87
CA ALA A 476 -2.12 -19.64 23.28
C ALA A 476 -2.14 -19.37 24.78
N ILE A 477 -2.76 -18.26 25.17
CA ILE A 477 -3.00 -17.93 26.59
C ILE A 477 -4.41 -18.40 26.92
N VAL A 478 -4.51 -19.44 27.78
CA VAL A 478 -5.78 -19.96 28.25
C VAL A 478 -5.87 -19.68 29.75
N GLY A 479 -6.64 -18.65 30.12
CA GLY A 479 -6.65 -18.12 31.47
C GLY A 479 -5.30 -17.50 31.87
N GLN A 480 -4.58 -18.13 32.81
CA GLN A 480 -3.24 -17.71 33.26
C GLN A 480 -2.11 -18.61 32.74
N VAL A 481 -2.44 -19.61 31.91
CA VAL A 481 -1.47 -20.61 31.41
C VAL A 481 -1.18 -20.36 29.94
N THR A 482 0.11 -20.39 29.59
CA THR A 482 0.54 -20.37 28.19
C THR A 482 0.73 -21.81 27.72
N GLU A 483 -0.07 -22.22 26.75
CA GLU A 483 0.01 -23.55 26.15
C GLU A 483 0.71 -23.49 24.80
N PRO A 484 1.81 -24.24 24.56
CA PRO A 484 2.36 -24.42 23.23
C PRO A 484 1.41 -25.30 22.40
N ARG A 485 1.22 -24.93 21.14
CA ARG A 485 0.40 -25.67 20.17
C ARG A 485 1.17 -25.85 18.89
N THR A 486 1.29 -27.07 18.44
CA THR A 486 1.92 -27.35 17.15
C THR A 486 1.07 -26.83 16.02
N THR A 487 1.74 -26.19 15.05
CA THR A 487 1.08 -25.63 13.86
C THR A 487 1.41 -26.45 12.62
N VAL A 488 0.45 -26.49 11.71
CA VAL A 488 0.53 -27.15 10.41
C VAL A 488 0.04 -26.18 9.33
N LEU A 489 0.46 -26.41 8.11
CA LEU A 489 -0.01 -25.67 6.95
C LEU A 489 -1.26 -26.36 6.38
N ILE A 490 -2.34 -25.62 6.27
CA ILE A 490 -3.57 -26.06 5.59
C ILE A 490 -3.53 -25.52 4.17
N PRO A 491 -3.61 -26.38 3.13
CA PRO A 491 -3.47 -25.96 1.74
C PRO A 491 -4.44 -24.87 1.31
N CYS A 492 -5.74 -24.98 1.71
CA CYS A 492 -6.70 -23.93 1.39
C CYS A 492 -7.80 -23.84 2.44
N ILE A 493 -8.24 -22.63 2.75
CA ILE A 493 -9.50 -22.35 3.44
C ILE A 493 -10.36 -21.44 2.57
N GLN A 494 -11.67 -21.68 2.57
CA GLN A 494 -12.66 -20.85 1.90
C GLN A 494 -13.73 -20.39 2.88
N VAL A 495 -14.03 -19.10 2.85
CA VAL A 495 -15.08 -18.46 3.66
C VAL A 495 -15.94 -17.62 2.72
N GLY A 496 -17.17 -18.07 2.45
CA GLY A 496 -17.96 -17.53 1.35
C GLY A 496 -17.21 -17.64 0.02
N SER A 497 -17.17 -16.57 -0.75
CA SER A 497 -16.43 -16.48 -2.02
C SER A 497 -14.91 -16.26 -1.87
N ARG A 498 -14.39 -16.06 -0.65
CA ARG A 498 -12.98 -15.69 -0.44
C ARG A 498 -12.14 -16.86 0.03
N LYS A 499 -10.97 -17.03 -0.57
CA LYS A 499 -10.02 -18.11 -0.28
C LYS A 499 -8.69 -17.59 0.24
N LEU A 500 -8.04 -18.40 1.07
CA LEU A 500 -6.64 -18.26 1.43
C LEU A 500 -5.92 -19.57 1.19
N LEU A 501 -4.76 -19.51 0.57
CA LEU A 501 -3.87 -20.66 0.37
C LEU A 501 -2.79 -20.67 1.45
N ASP A 502 -2.29 -21.86 1.77
CA ASP A 502 -1.15 -22.10 2.66
C ASP A 502 -1.31 -21.39 4.01
N VAL A 503 -2.37 -21.74 4.74
CA VAL A 503 -2.73 -21.08 5.99
C VAL A 503 -2.27 -21.86 7.21
N GLU A 504 -1.53 -21.21 8.11
CA GLU A 504 -1.05 -21.85 9.34
C GLU A 504 -2.18 -21.99 10.37
N PHE A 505 -2.44 -23.24 10.81
CA PHE A 505 -3.40 -23.60 11.84
C PHE A 505 -2.75 -24.38 12.98
N ALA A 506 -3.16 -24.08 14.21
CA ALA A 506 -2.81 -24.89 15.36
C ALA A 506 -3.81 -26.04 15.53
N LEU A 507 -3.31 -27.26 15.61
CA LEU A 507 -4.11 -28.44 15.92
C LEU A 507 -4.38 -28.50 17.44
N VAL A 508 -5.63 -28.70 17.82
CA VAL A 508 -6.03 -28.77 19.24
C VAL A 508 -6.98 -29.93 19.49
N ASP A 509 -6.85 -30.59 20.64
CA ASP A 509 -7.87 -31.54 21.11
C ASP A 509 -9.13 -30.74 21.49
N ASN A 510 -10.18 -30.92 20.72
CA ASN A 510 -11.39 -30.12 20.84
C ASN A 510 -12.66 -30.98 20.91
N ARG A 511 -12.54 -32.26 21.31
CA ARG A 511 -13.63 -33.26 21.33
C ARG A 511 -14.89 -32.79 22.04
N ASN A 512 -14.75 -31.91 23.04
CA ASN A 512 -15.84 -31.45 23.90
C ASN A 512 -16.31 -30.01 23.65
N LYS A 513 -15.78 -29.31 22.63
CA LYS A 513 -16.18 -27.94 22.35
C LYS A 513 -17.24 -27.88 21.26
N LYS A 514 -18.16 -26.93 21.40
CA LYS A 514 -19.26 -26.72 20.45
C LYS A 514 -18.75 -26.34 19.07
N GLN A 515 -17.83 -25.36 19.00
CA GLN A 515 -17.17 -24.96 17.77
C GLN A 515 -15.77 -25.58 17.71
N LYS A 516 -15.54 -26.37 16.68
CA LYS A 516 -14.26 -27.04 16.44
C LYS A 516 -13.22 -26.11 15.84
N VAL A 517 -13.65 -25.02 15.21
CA VAL A 517 -12.77 -24.07 14.53
C VAL A 517 -12.92 -22.67 15.12
N LEU A 518 -11.77 -22.04 15.44
CA LEU A 518 -11.70 -20.65 15.84
C LEU A 518 -10.81 -19.90 14.85
N ILE A 519 -11.37 -18.92 14.17
CA ILE A 519 -10.67 -18.05 13.23
C ILE A 519 -10.13 -16.82 13.98
N ASN A 520 -8.84 -16.57 13.85
CA ASN A 520 -8.14 -15.46 14.50
C ASN A 520 -8.23 -14.15 13.70
N ARG A 521 -7.74 -13.07 14.32
CA ARG A 521 -7.71 -11.74 13.68
C ARG A 521 -6.86 -11.68 12.41
N ASP A 522 -5.83 -12.50 12.28
CA ASP A 522 -4.98 -12.50 11.09
C ASP A 522 -5.75 -12.98 9.86
N ILE A 523 -6.41 -14.13 9.94
CA ILE A 523 -7.24 -14.65 8.84
C ILE A 523 -8.37 -13.67 8.50
N MET A 524 -9.08 -13.13 9.51
CA MET A 524 -10.12 -12.12 9.28
C MET A 524 -9.58 -10.89 8.53
N SER A 525 -8.40 -10.43 8.92
CA SER A 525 -7.74 -9.29 8.28
C SER A 525 -7.31 -9.61 6.84
N ARG A 526 -6.76 -10.80 6.60
CA ARG A 526 -6.34 -11.26 5.26
C ARG A 526 -7.54 -11.39 4.31
N LEU A 527 -8.67 -11.88 4.82
CA LEU A 527 -9.93 -11.99 4.08
C LEU A 527 -10.73 -10.66 4.05
N ALA A 528 -10.26 -9.63 4.75
CA ALA A 528 -10.93 -8.33 4.92
C ALA A 528 -12.37 -8.43 5.43
N TYR A 529 -12.63 -9.36 6.36
CA TYR A 529 -13.94 -9.53 6.97
C TYR A 529 -14.15 -8.66 8.20
N GLN A 530 -15.32 -8.02 8.25
CA GLN A 530 -15.82 -7.24 9.39
C GLN A 530 -16.91 -8.03 10.11
N ILE A 531 -16.67 -8.37 11.37
CA ILE A 531 -17.59 -9.23 12.12
C ILE A 531 -18.77 -8.44 12.65
N ASN A 532 -19.98 -8.87 12.29
CA ASN A 532 -21.22 -8.43 12.93
C ASN A 532 -21.51 -9.37 14.11
N PRO A 533 -21.32 -8.95 15.38
CA PRO A 533 -21.48 -9.83 16.54
C PRO A 533 -22.94 -10.20 16.83
N ALA A 534 -23.90 -9.54 16.21
CA ALA A 534 -25.33 -9.80 16.38
C ALA A 534 -25.89 -10.83 15.37
N LYS A 535 -25.08 -11.20 14.35
CA LYS A 535 -25.54 -12.06 13.25
C LYS A 535 -24.70 -13.32 13.12
N LYS A 536 -25.28 -14.34 12.50
CA LYS A 536 -24.65 -15.61 12.13
C LYS A 536 -25.00 -15.92 10.70
N HIS A 537 -24.16 -16.70 10.02
CA HIS A 537 -24.44 -17.28 8.71
C HIS A 537 -24.94 -16.23 7.69
N ILE A 538 -24.32 -15.03 7.70
CA ILE A 538 -24.67 -13.97 6.72
C ILE A 538 -24.30 -14.41 5.31
N LEU A 539 -23.22 -15.22 5.18
CA LEU A 539 -22.73 -15.73 3.90
C LEU A 539 -23.55 -16.91 3.36
N GLU A 540 -24.42 -17.52 4.17
CA GLU A 540 -25.30 -18.62 3.73
C GLU A 540 -26.39 -18.14 2.76
N ASP A 541 -26.83 -16.90 2.89
CA ASP A 541 -27.76 -16.31 1.93
C ASP A 541 -27.10 -16.20 0.55
N ASP A 542 -25.77 -16.03 0.48
CA ASP A 542 -24.98 -16.04 -0.76
C ASP A 542 -24.73 -17.47 -1.30
N LEU A 543 -24.68 -18.49 -0.43
CA LEU A 543 -24.38 -19.88 -0.79
C LEU A 543 -25.63 -20.78 -0.88
N ALA A 544 -26.72 -20.46 -0.17
CA ALA A 544 -27.91 -21.31 -0.08
C ALA A 544 -28.65 -21.47 -1.40
N TYR A 545 -28.47 -20.55 -2.36
CA TYR A 545 -29.00 -20.67 -3.70
C TYR A 545 -28.27 -21.77 -4.50
N SER A 546 -26.93 -21.82 -4.45
CA SER A 546 -26.12 -22.75 -5.26
C SER A 546 -26.33 -24.22 -4.87
N PHE A 547 -26.41 -24.53 -3.58
CA PHE A 547 -26.62 -25.91 -3.12
C PHE A 547 -28.04 -26.43 -3.34
N LYS A 548 -29.05 -25.56 -3.29
CA LYS A 548 -30.42 -25.96 -3.61
C LYS A 548 -30.61 -26.25 -5.10
N GLU A 549 -30.02 -25.43 -5.98
CA GLU A 549 -30.08 -25.67 -7.42
C GLU A 549 -29.30 -26.90 -7.87
N GLU A 550 -28.11 -27.18 -7.29
CA GLU A 550 -27.39 -28.44 -7.56
C GLU A 550 -28.15 -29.69 -7.06
N ALA A 551 -28.78 -29.59 -5.88
CA ALA A 551 -29.60 -30.67 -5.36
C ALA A 551 -30.87 -30.88 -6.17
N GLU A 552 -31.47 -29.81 -6.72
CA GLU A 552 -32.64 -29.88 -7.62
C GLU A 552 -32.24 -30.36 -9.02
N LYS A 553 -31.09 -29.94 -9.57
CA LYS A 553 -30.56 -30.45 -10.84
C LYS A 553 -30.19 -31.95 -10.73
N LYS A 554 -29.56 -32.40 -9.65
CA LYS A 554 -29.29 -33.82 -9.42
C LYS A 554 -30.59 -34.65 -9.28
N LYS A 555 -31.63 -34.10 -8.68
CA LYS A 555 -32.95 -34.77 -8.64
C LYS A 555 -33.66 -34.83 -9.99
N GLN A 556 -33.46 -33.82 -10.85
CA GLN A 556 -34.00 -33.81 -12.23
C GLN A 556 -33.21 -34.67 -13.21
N GLU A 557 -31.92 -34.97 -12.92
CA GLU A 557 -31.10 -35.90 -13.70
C GLU A 557 -31.30 -37.37 -13.24
N GLU A 558 -31.85 -37.61 -12.06
CA GLU A 558 -32.17 -38.96 -11.52
C GLU A 558 -33.64 -39.36 -11.76
N GLU A 559 -34.52 -38.44 -12.21
CA GLU A 559 -35.88 -38.71 -12.71
C GLU A 559 -35.91 -38.78 -14.25
#